data_2b4bc4c853f9a46e7ca772918b6c07cf
#
_entry.id   2b4bc4c853f9a46e7ca772918b6c07cf
#
_cell.length_a   1.000
_cell.length_b   1.000
_cell.length_c   1.000
_cell.angle_alpha   90.00
_cell.angle_beta   90.00
_cell.angle_gamma   90.00
#
_symmetry.space_group_name_H-M   'P 1'
#
loop_
_entity.id
_entity.type
_entity.pdbx_description
1 polymer ?
#
loop_
_entity_poly.entity_id
_entity_poly.type
_entity_poly.pdbx_seq_one_letter_code
_entity_poly.pdbx_strand_id
1 'polypeptide(L)'
;MSDLAHYLRISNLLAGNLDIHSALSSVKTEIEKIIEFDHLDVCLIDTDKRWATAYEVGVETAWSKMRSHVRKAPIRDILLGKTDHLLTGNALEDPRFLFPGAVSAPIIDHELRSRVSVGMKVLGEVVGSLNCSSKKEDFYDESHLEQMRILADMLAPYFYALRANEKANKEAIIRAEILAREEGLRLGALSLTDALEAERQRIGMDLHDQTLADLTRIARDLRPGLSEAQYLRLQQQVQNMIQGLRDIIDTSIPSILDLFGFHHAVQTHLERAVSYDSAMRFKVDDQTDGAIDLLPETTRIAVFRICQEAINNAVLHSNASLVSVLITKSPDDCLTIRVSDNGNFQP
;
A
#
# COMPACT_ATOMS: atom_id res chain seq x y z
N MET A 1 -50.97 20.22 -10.39
CA MET A 1 -50.62 18.86 -10.81
C MET A 1 -50.62 18.01 -9.54
N SER A 2 -51.14 16.81 -9.58
CA SER A 2 -51.18 16.00 -8.34
C SER A 2 -49.75 15.62 -7.91
N ASP A 3 -49.49 15.55 -6.60
CA ASP A 3 -48.22 15.17 -6.00
C ASP A 3 -47.67 13.87 -6.60
N LEU A 4 -48.56 12.97 -7.03
CA LEU A 4 -48.20 11.71 -7.71
C LEU A 4 -47.29 11.92 -8.94
N ALA A 5 -47.51 13.00 -9.72
CA ALA A 5 -46.66 13.27 -10.88
C ALA A 5 -45.21 13.64 -10.48
N HIS A 6 -45.01 14.29 -9.34
CA HIS A 6 -43.70 14.64 -8.81
C HIS A 6 -42.98 13.37 -8.26
N TYR A 7 -43.67 12.51 -7.55
CA TYR A 7 -43.12 11.23 -7.07
C TYR A 7 -42.65 10.32 -8.22
N LEU A 8 -43.45 10.23 -9.32
CA LEU A 8 -43.04 9.46 -10.50
C LEU A 8 -41.80 10.04 -11.18
N ARG A 9 -41.67 11.37 -11.25
CA ARG A 9 -40.45 11.99 -11.81
C ARG A 9 -39.23 11.75 -10.93
N ILE A 10 -39.37 11.85 -9.62
CA ILE A 10 -38.30 11.55 -8.67
C ILE A 10 -37.80 10.11 -8.91
N SER A 11 -38.72 9.13 -9.00
CA SER A 11 -38.36 7.74 -9.28
C SER A 11 -37.59 7.58 -10.60
N ASN A 12 -38.01 8.25 -11.67
CA ASN A 12 -37.31 8.19 -12.94
C ASN A 12 -35.92 8.85 -12.91
N LEU A 13 -35.78 9.98 -12.21
CA LEU A 13 -34.52 10.69 -12.07
C LEU A 13 -33.49 9.87 -11.27
N LEU A 14 -33.92 9.15 -10.24
CA LEU A 14 -33.08 8.29 -9.44
C LEU A 14 -32.52 7.13 -10.26
N ALA A 15 -33.29 6.53 -11.15
CA ALA A 15 -32.88 5.36 -11.92
C ALA A 15 -31.67 5.59 -12.83
N GLY A 16 -31.34 6.85 -13.16
CA GLY A 16 -30.19 7.21 -13.99
C GLY A 16 -28.90 7.50 -13.23
N ASN A 17 -28.90 7.47 -11.90
CA ASN A 17 -27.75 7.84 -11.08
C ASN A 17 -27.05 6.62 -10.49
N LEU A 18 -25.71 6.68 -10.43
CA LEU A 18 -24.86 5.61 -9.94
C LEU A 18 -24.23 5.90 -8.57
N ASP A 19 -24.35 7.12 -8.08
CA ASP A 19 -23.87 7.55 -6.76
C ASP A 19 -24.93 8.35 -6.01
N ILE A 20 -24.83 8.36 -4.68
CA ILE A 20 -25.85 8.94 -3.79
C ILE A 20 -25.95 10.46 -3.93
N HIS A 21 -24.83 11.15 -4.09
CA HIS A 21 -24.82 12.62 -4.16
C HIS A 21 -25.46 13.12 -5.46
N SER A 22 -25.11 12.51 -6.59
CA SER A 22 -25.72 12.81 -7.89
C SER A 22 -27.20 12.48 -7.89
N ALA A 23 -27.60 11.35 -7.29
CA ALA A 23 -29.00 10.95 -7.15
C ALA A 23 -29.79 12.00 -6.36
N LEU A 24 -29.30 12.41 -5.18
CA LEU A 24 -29.97 13.40 -4.34
C LEU A 24 -30.06 14.78 -5.04
N SER A 25 -28.96 15.20 -5.71
CA SER A 25 -28.91 16.44 -6.47
C SER A 25 -29.92 16.47 -7.64
N SER A 26 -30.06 15.34 -8.33
CA SER A 26 -30.97 15.23 -9.48
C SER A 26 -32.45 15.37 -9.11
N VAL A 27 -32.82 14.94 -7.90
CA VAL A 27 -34.23 14.99 -7.43
C VAL A 27 -34.56 16.23 -6.62
N LYS A 28 -33.58 17.06 -6.26
CA LYS A 28 -33.73 18.25 -5.44
C LYS A 28 -34.94 19.12 -5.90
N THR A 29 -34.94 19.51 -7.16
CA THR A 29 -35.98 20.42 -7.73
C THR A 29 -37.39 19.81 -7.72
N GLU A 30 -37.50 18.48 -7.83
CA GLU A 30 -38.81 17.83 -7.74
C GLU A 30 -39.26 17.68 -6.28
N ILE A 31 -38.35 17.47 -5.35
CA ILE A 31 -38.64 17.44 -3.90
C ILE A 31 -39.08 18.86 -3.44
N GLU A 32 -38.41 19.94 -3.89
CA GLU A 32 -38.77 21.32 -3.58
C GLU A 32 -40.24 21.71 -3.99
N LYS A 33 -40.81 21.01 -4.98
CA LYS A 33 -42.22 21.19 -5.37
C LYS A 33 -43.21 20.49 -4.44
N ILE A 34 -42.74 19.50 -3.66
CA ILE A 34 -43.53 18.76 -2.68
C ILE A 34 -43.42 19.42 -1.30
N ILE A 35 -42.18 19.71 -0.88
CA ILE A 35 -41.87 20.31 0.40
C ILE A 35 -40.78 21.37 0.25
N GLU A 36 -41.06 22.61 0.69
CA GLU A 36 -40.08 23.70 0.69
C GLU A 36 -39.03 23.46 1.79
N PHE A 37 -37.74 23.69 1.51
CA PHE A 37 -36.66 23.57 2.45
C PHE A 37 -35.50 24.51 2.15
N ASP A 38 -34.77 24.94 3.18
CA ASP A 38 -33.48 25.60 3.04
C ASP A 38 -32.34 24.56 2.96
N HIS A 39 -32.49 23.46 3.71
CA HIS A 39 -31.50 22.34 3.75
C HIS A 39 -32.26 21.01 3.78
N LEU A 40 -31.82 20.07 2.94
CA LEU A 40 -32.28 18.69 2.94
C LEU A 40 -31.09 17.76 2.96
N ASP A 41 -31.10 16.78 3.87
CA ASP A 41 -30.09 15.75 3.94
C ASP A 41 -30.65 14.34 4.05
N VAL A 42 -29.92 13.40 3.48
CA VAL A 42 -30.10 11.96 3.68
C VAL A 42 -28.93 11.46 4.51
N CYS A 43 -29.21 10.89 5.67
CA CYS A 43 -28.21 10.30 6.53
C CYS A 43 -28.31 8.78 6.49
N LEU A 44 -27.31 8.09 5.92
CA LEU A 44 -27.31 6.63 5.73
C LEU A 44 -26.42 5.93 6.74
N ILE A 45 -26.96 4.90 7.39
CA ILE A 45 -26.25 4.09 8.40
C ILE A 45 -25.34 3.09 7.73
N ASP A 46 -24.09 2.94 8.23
CA ASP A 46 -23.15 1.91 7.79
C ASP A 46 -23.61 0.49 8.19
N THR A 47 -23.10 -0.51 7.49
CA THR A 47 -23.42 -1.93 7.76
C THR A 47 -23.11 -2.37 9.19
N ASP A 48 -22.16 -1.72 9.87
CA ASP A 48 -21.83 -1.98 11.29
C ASP A 48 -22.79 -1.29 12.28
N LYS A 49 -23.78 -0.55 11.78
CA LYS A 49 -24.78 0.23 12.53
C LYS A 49 -24.19 1.22 13.56
N ARG A 50 -22.89 1.50 13.49
CA ARG A 50 -22.19 2.42 14.40
C ARG A 50 -21.95 3.79 13.81
N TRP A 51 -21.78 3.88 12.50
CA TRP A 51 -21.48 5.09 11.78
C TRP A 51 -22.57 5.42 10.77
N ALA A 52 -22.71 6.69 10.47
CA ALA A 52 -23.60 7.16 9.43
C ALA A 52 -22.93 8.28 8.62
N THR A 53 -23.30 8.39 7.35
CA THR A 53 -22.79 9.39 6.42
C THR A 53 -23.94 10.25 5.93
N ALA A 54 -23.78 11.57 6.00
CA ALA A 54 -24.77 12.54 5.52
C ALA A 54 -24.45 12.96 4.08
N TYR A 55 -25.49 13.07 3.28
CA TYR A 55 -25.49 13.60 1.92
C TYR A 55 -26.54 14.70 1.85
N GLU A 56 -26.18 15.90 1.41
CA GLU A 56 -27.03 17.08 1.52
C GLU A 56 -27.19 17.83 0.21
N VAL A 57 -28.32 18.59 0.11
CA VAL A 57 -28.62 19.54 -0.94
C VAL A 57 -29.29 20.77 -0.32
N GLY A 58 -29.22 21.91 -1.01
CA GLY A 58 -29.68 23.21 -0.48
C GLY A 58 -28.51 23.97 0.08
N VAL A 59 -28.56 24.42 1.31
CA VAL A 59 -27.45 25.06 2.00
C VAL A 59 -26.39 23.99 2.26
N GLU A 60 -25.18 24.22 1.77
CA GLU A 60 -24.03 23.33 2.07
C GLU A 60 -23.53 23.56 3.49
N THR A 61 -23.38 22.48 4.24
CA THR A 61 -22.96 22.52 5.63
C THR A 61 -21.72 21.64 5.88
N ALA A 62 -21.21 21.68 7.11
CA ALA A 62 -20.13 20.79 7.53
C ALA A 62 -20.54 19.30 7.59
N TRP A 63 -21.82 18.98 7.41
CA TRP A 63 -22.26 17.57 7.30
C TRP A 63 -22.00 16.96 5.92
N SER A 64 -21.72 17.75 4.89
CA SER A 64 -21.52 17.25 3.52
C SER A 64 -20.48 16.12 3.47
N LYS A 65 -20.93 14.90 3.13
CA LYS A 65 -20.14 13.67 3.12
C LYS A 65 -19.46 13.34 4.46
N MET A 66 -19.88 13.99 5.55
CA MET A 66 -19.35 13.72 6.88
C MET A 66 -19.80 12.35 7.37
N ARG A 67 -18.83 11.54 7.81
CA ARG A 67 -19.08 10.28 8.49
C ARG A 67 -18.99 10.52 9.99
N SER A 68 -20.09 10.32 10.71
CA SER A 68 -20.17 10.52 12.15
C SER A 68 -20.69 9.27 12.88
N HIS A 69 -20.37 9.14 14.17
CA HIS A 69 -20.92 8.06 14.98
C HIS A 69 -22.41 8.29 15.21
N VAL A 70 -23.26 7.27 14.98
CA VAL A 70 -24.73 7.35 15.10
C VAL A 70 -25.19 7.99 16.42
N ARG A 71 -24.55 7.67 17.54
CA ARG A 71 -24.90 8.25 18.85
C ARG A 71 -24.61 9.75 18.98
N LYS A 72 -23.79 10.32 18.08
CA LYS A 72 -23.48 11.76 18.06
C LYS A 72 -24.35 12.54 17.06
N ALA A 73 -25.09 11.83 16.19
CA ALA A 73 -26.00 12.48 15.25
C ALA A 73 -27.16 13.16 16.00
N PRO A 74 -27.56 14.38 15.60
CA PRO A 74 -28.76 15.04 16.16
C PRO A 74 -30.02 14.20 16.04
N ILE A 75 -30.11 13.37 15.02
CA ILE A 75 -31.21 12.45 14.70
C ILE A 75 -30.96 11.01 15.23
N ARG A 76 -30.09 10.84 16.25
CA ARG A 76 -29.68 9.52 16.78
C ARG A 76 -30.84 8.60 17.15
N ASP A 77 -31.94 9.16 17.66
CA ASP A 77 -33.07 8.35 18.11
C ASP A 77 -33.82 7.71 16.95
N ILE A 78 -33.84 8.35 15.78
CA ILE A 78 -34.32 7.75 14.52
C ILE A 78 -33.33 6.66 14.06
N LEU A 79 -32.03 6.98 13.99
CA LEU A 79 -31.01 6.04 13.51
C LEU A 79 -30.88 4.80 14.39
N LEU A 80 -31.20 4.92 15.69
CA LEU A 80 -31.22 3.80 16.64
C LEU A 80 -32.58 3.07 16.68
N GLY A 81 -33.56 3.50 15.88
CA GLY A 81 -34.90 2.89 15.82
C GLY A 81 -35.77 3.13 17.07
N LYS A 82 -35.45 4.14 17.89
CA LYS A 82 -36.25 4.48 19.07
C LYS A 82 -37.49 5.26 18.73
N THR A 83 -37.44 6.05 17.67
CA THR A 83 -38.55 6.78 17.09
C THR A 83 -38.50 6.76 15.57
N ASP A 84 -39.64 6.84 14.93
CA ASP A 84 -39.75 6.84 13.46
C ASP A 84 -39.58 8.25 12.87
N HIS A 85 -39.77 9.30 13.67
CA HIS A 85 -39.64 10.67 13.22
C HIS A 85 -39.28 11.63 14.34
N LEU A 86 -38.83 12.82 13.98
CA LEU A 86 -38.65 13.99 14.83
C LEU A 86 -39.23 15.20 14.10
N LEU A 87 -40.08 15.95 14.79
CA LEU A 87 -40.63 17.23 14.32
C LEU A 87 -40.36 18.27 15.42
N THR A 88 -39.84 19.44 15.02
CA THR A 88 -39.55 20.56 15.93
C THR A 88 -39.79 21.89 15.21
N GLY A 89 -40.36 22.84 15.92
CA GLY A 89 -40.52 24.23 15.43
C GLY A 89 -39.20 25.02 15.56
N ASN A 90 -38.37 24.72 16.55
CA ASN A 90 -37.07 25.38 16.73
C ASN A 90 -35.99 24.40 17.26
N ALA A 91 -35.15 23.89 16.37
CA ALA A 91 -34.07 22.97 16.69
C ALA A 91 -32.93 23.63 17.46
N LEU A 92 -32.82 24.97 17.49
CA LEU A 92 -31.83 25.70 18.27
C LEU A 92 -32.10 25.67 19.79
N GLU A 93 -33.32 25.31 20.18
CA GLU A 93 -33.76 25.24 21.57
C GLU A 93 -34.16 23.82 21.96
N ASP A 94 -34.25 22.89 21.05
CA ASP A 94 -34.71 21.53 21.27
C ASP A 94 -33.56 20.62 21.74
N PRO A 95 -33.62 20.10 23.00
CA PRO A 95 -32.55 19.27 23.56
C PRO A 95 -32.36 17.92 22.84
N ARG A 96 -33.33 17.50 22.03
CA ARG A 96 -33.17 16.28 21.17
C ARG A 96 -32.09 16.46 20.13
N PHE A 97 -31.86 17.70 19.65
CA PHE A 97 -30.83 18.05 18.68
C PHE A 97 -29.56 18.57 19.33
N LEU A 98 -29.67 19.22 20.50
CA LEU A 98 -28.58 19.88 21.19
C LEU A 98 -28.23 19.14 22.52
N PHE A 99 -27.30 18.21 22.44
CA PHE A 99 -26.83 17.45 23.61
C PHE A 99 -25.30 17.40 23.65
N PRO A 100 -24.68 17.13 24.80
CA PRO A 100 -23.21 17.06 24.90
C PRO A 100 -22.59 16.06 23.91
N GLY A 101 -21.71 16.54 23.05
CA GLY A 101 -21.05 15.74 22.02
C GLY A 101 -21.85 15.49 20.74
N ALA A 102 -23.01 16.14 20.58
CA ALA A 102 -23.78 16.14 19.33
C ALA A 102 -23.03 16.86 18.21
N VAL A 103 -23.11 16.32 17.00
CA VAL A 103 -22.61 16.96 15.77
C VAL A 103 -23.68 17.92 15.24
N SER A 104 -23.98 18.96 16.02
CA SER A 104 -25.08 19.90 15.76
C SER A 104 -24.62 21.29 15.30
N ALA A 105 -23.30 21.51 15.13
CA ALA A 105 -22.77 22.78 14.66
C ALA A 105 -23.50 23.32 13.40
N PRO A 106 -23.80 22.52 12.36
CA PRO A 106 -24.54 23.02 11.20
C PRO A 106 -25.94 23.54 11.49
N ILE A 107 -26.63 23.04 12.52
CA ILE A 107 -27.93 23.56 12.93
C ILE A 107 -27.77 24.99 13.47
N ILE A 108 -26.71 25.21 14.28
CA ILE A 108 -26.43 26.50 14.91
C ILE A 108 -25.87 27.48 13.88
N ASP A 109 -24.85 27.07 13.13
CA ASP A 109 -24.11 27.93 12.19
C ASP A 109 -24.96 28.45 11.03
N HIS A 110 -25.98 27.67 10.62
CA HIS A 110 -26.88 28.02 9.50
C HIS A 110 -28.29 28.42 9.96
N GLU A 111 -28.52 28.52 11.28
CA GLU A 111 -29.82 28.88 11.87
C GLU A 111 -30.97 27.99 11.37
N LEU A 112 -30.75 26.68 11.33
CA LEU A 112 -31.75 25.69 10.89
C LEU A 112 -32.77 25.44 12.03
N ARG A 113 -33.86 26.24 12.02
CA ARG A 113 -34.81 26.30 13.12
C ARG A 113 -35.85 25.20 13.06
N SER A 114 -36.82 25.29 12.12
CA SER A 114 -37.81 24.22 11.98
C SER A 114 -37.21 23.02 11.28
N ARG A 115 -37.41 21.84 11.85
CA ARG A 115 -36.89 20.59 11.28
C ARG A 115 -37.95 19.48 11.33
N VAL A 116 -38.00 18.71 10.22
CA VAL A 116 -38.71 17.44 10.12
C VAL A 116 -37.73 16.35 9.66
N SER A 117 -37.67 15.26 10.41
CA SER A 117 -36.80 14.14 10.13
C SER A 117 -37.59 12.84 10.19
N VAL A 118 -37.41 11.96 9.22
CA VAL A 118 -38.12 10.68 9.12
C VAL A 118 -37.14 9.55 8.87
N GLY A 119 -37.38 8.41 9.54
CA GLY A 119 -36.58 7.19 9.35
C GLY A 119 -36.83 6.57 8.00
N MET A 120 -35.76 6.25 7.31
CA MET A 120 -35.77 5.49 6.05
C MET A 120 -35.63 3.99 6.39
N LYS A 121 -36.60 3.18 5.95
CA LYS A 121 -36.63 1.74 6.24
C LYS A 121 -36.64 0.91 4.99
N VAL A 122 -35.90 -0.21 5.01
CA VAL A 122 -35.94 -1.24 3.97
C VAL A 122 -36.12 -2.59 4.67
N LEU A 123 -37.13 -3.33 4.28
CA LEU A 123 -37.51 -4.62 4.89
C LEU A 123 -37.69 -4.53 6.42
N GLY A 124 -38.20 -3.40 6.91
CA GLY A 124 -38.44 -3.16 8.35
C GLY A 124 -37.20 -2.68 9.14
N GLU A 125 -36.02 -2.69 8.55
CA GLU A 125 -34.77 -2.21 9.17
C GLU A 125 -34.52 -0.75 8.83
N VAL A 126 -34.10 0.05 9.82
CA VAL A 126 -33.70 1.44 9.60
C VAL A 126 -32.36 1.46 8.87
N VAL A 127 -32.35 2.04 7.67
CA VAL A 127 -31.15 2.20 6.81
C VAL A 127 -30.61 3.61 6.84
N GLY A 128 -31.38 4.57 7.37
CA GLY A 128 -31.01 5.96 7.47
C GLY A 128 -32.17 6.86 7.85
N SER A 129 -32.06 8.15 7.53
CA SER A 129 -33.11 9.14 7.70
C SER A 129 -33.11 10.14 6.56
N LEU A 130 -34.28 10.69 6.26
CA LEU A 130 -34.50 11.85 5.38
C LEU A 130 -34.83 13.04 6.28
N ASN A 131 -34.13 14.14 6.12
CA ASN A 131 -34.24 15.31 6.99
C ASN A 131 -34.42 16.58 6.17
N CYS A 132 -35.42 17.40 6.52
CA CYS A 132 -35.63 18.74 5.99
C CYS A 132 -35.48 19.77 7.09
N SER A 133 -34.91 20.92 6.75
CA SER A 133 -34.78 22.06 7.65
C SER A 133 -35.11 23.36 6.99
N SER A 134 -35.78 24.26 7.75
CA SER A 134 -36.03 25.64 7.37
C SER A 134 -35.43 26.61 8.40
N LYS A 135 -35.00 27.77 7.93
CA LYS A 135 -34.58 28.90 8.79
C LYS A 135 -35.73 29.58 9.52
N LYS A 136 -36.97 29.36 9.04
CA LYS A 136 -38.18 29.87 9.67
C LYS A 136 -38.56 29.00 10.86
N GLU A 137 -39.00 29.59 11.96
CA GLU A 137 -39.60 28.88 13.10
C GLU A 137 -40.98 28.35 12.75
N ASP A 138 -41.37 27.23 13.37
CA ASP A 138 -42.69 26.61 13.24
C ASP A 138 -43.15 26.40 11.79
N PHE A 139 -42.20 26.22 10.88
CA PHE A 139 -42.46 26.08 9.45
C PHE A 139 -43.06 24.74 9.07
N TYR A 140 -42.58 23.67 9.68
CA TYR A 140 -43.08 22.31 9.40
C TYR A 140 -44.15 21.89 10.41
N ASP A 141 -45.17 21.21 9.92
CA ASP A 141 -46.29 20.65 10.64
C ASP A 141 -46.50 19.16 10.31
N GLU A 142 -47.59 18.57 10.82
CA GLU A 142 -47.94 17.16 10.58
C GLU A 142 -48.19 16.84 9.12
N SER A 143 -48.63 17.81 8.29
CA SER A 143 -48.84 17.58 6.87
C SER A 143 -47.51 17.44 6.11
N HIS A 144 -46.52 18.22 6.49
CA HIS A 144 -45.17 18.12 5.98
C HIS A 144 -44.48 16.79 6.45
N LEU A 145 -44.78 16.36 7.68
CA LEU A 145 -44.32 15.07 8.19
C LEU A 145 -44.84 13.92 7.33
N GLU A 146 -46.11 13.95 6.90
CA GLU A 146 -46.69 12.90 6.07
C GLU A 146 -46.09 12.90 4.66
N GLN A 147 -45.84 14.07 4.06
CA GLN A 147 -45.11 14.18 2.80
C GLN A 147 -43.71 13.61 2.89
N MET A 148 -42.99 13.89 3.99
CA MET A 148 -41.67 13.35 4.26
C MET A 148 -41.63 11.83 4.44
N ARG A 149 -42.68 11.23 5.03
CA ARG A 149 -42.81 9.76 5.14
C ARG A 149 -42.90 9.12 3.75
N ILE A 150 -43.77 9.67 2.88
CA ILE A 150 -43.91 9.15 1.51
C ILE A 150 -42.59 9.27 0.74
N LEU A 151 -41.90 10.41 0.86
CA LEU A 151 -40.59 10.60 0.25
C LEU A 151 -39.56 9.62 0.81
N ALA A 152 -39.50 9.44 2.12
CA ALA A 152 -38.58 8.51 2.75
C ALA A 152 -38.80 7.06 2.30
N ASP A 153 -40.05 6.62 2.27
CA ASP A 153 -40.41 5.25 1.83
C ASP A 153 -40.02 5.00 0.36
N MET A 154 -40.17 6.04 -0.49
CA MET A 154 -39.80 5.96 -1.89
C MET A 154 -38.29 6.02 -2.11
N LEU A 155 -37.57 6.86 -1.37
CA LEU A 155 -36.12 7.06 -1.53
C LEU A 155 -35.28 5.97 -0.88
N ALA A 156 -35.74 5.35 0.21
CA ALA A 156 -35.00 4.41 0.99
C ALA A 156 -34.45 3.21 0.19
N PRO A 157 -35.25 2.53 -0.65
CA PRO A 157 -34.76 1.39 -1.45
C PRO A 157 -33.65 1.81 -2.42
N TYR A 158 -33.76 3.00 -3.03
CA TYR A 158 -32.78 3.51 -3.98
C TYR A 158 -31.44 3.79 -3.31
N PHE A 159 -31.45 4.57 -2.24
CA PHE A 159 -30.23 4.91 -1.53
C PHE A 159 -29.57 3.68 -0.87
N TYR A 160 -30.37 2.73 -0.41
CA TYR A 160 -29.86 1.45 0.09
C TYR A 160 -29.17 0.65 -1.03
N ALA A 161 -29.78 0.58 -2.22
CA ALA A 161 -29.20 -0.14 -3.36
C ALA A 161 -27.94 0.56 -3.89
N LEU A 162 -27.97 1.90 -4.03
CA LEU A 162 -26.78 2.66 -4.44
C LEU A 162 -25.61 2.45 -3.48
N ARG A 163 -25.87 2.50 -2.18
CA ARG A 163 -24.83 2.26 -1.18
C ARG A 163 -24.26 0.85 -1.22
N ALA A 164 -25.12 -0.15 -1.40
CA ALA A 164 -24.70 -1.53 -1.55
C ALA A 164 -23.81 -1.71 -2.79
N ASN A 165 -24.17 -1.05 -3.89
CA ASN A 165 -23.38 -1.07 -5.12
C ASN A 165 -22.04 -0.35 -4.97
N GLU A 166 -22.01 0.85 -4.39
CA GLU A 166 -20.76 1.57 -4.11
C GLU A 166 -19.79 0.73 -3.27
N LYS A 167 -20.31 0.03 -2.24
CA LYS A 167 -19.52 -0.86 -1.38
C LYS A 167 -18.98 -2.05 -2.18
N ALA A 168 -19.83 -2.72 -2.95
CA ALA A 168 -19.45 -3.87 -3.76
C ALA A 168 -18.37 -3.51 -4.80
N ASN A 169 -18.52 -2.37 -5.47
CA ASN A 169 -17.54 -1.87 -6.42
C ASN A 169 -16.18 -1.57 -5.76
N LYS A 170 -16.20 -0.93 -4.59
CA LYS A 170 -14.97 -0.64 -3.84
C LYS A 170 -14.25 -1.92 -3.41
N GLU A 171 -14.99 -2.91 -2.91
CA GLU A 171 -14.43 -4.22 -2.54
C GLU A 171 -13.88 -4.97 -3.77
N ALA A 172 -14.55 -4.88 -4.92
CA ALA A 172 -14.10 -5.49 -6.17
C ALA A 172 -12.78 -4.87 -6.68
N ILE A 173 -12.65 -3.54 -6.61
CA ILE A 173 -11.41 -2.84 -6.98
C ILE A 173 -10.25 -3.27 -6.08
N ILE A 174 -10.43 -3.25 -4.76
CA ILE A 174 -9.39 -3.67 -3.81
C ILE A 174 -8.97 -5.12 -4.06
N ARG A 175 -9.94 -6.02 -4.32
CA ARG A 175 -9.64 -7.43 -4.63
C ARG A 175 -8.86 -7.57 -5.93
N ALA A 176 -9.20 -6.81 -6.97
CA ALA A 176 -8.48 -6.81 -8.24
C ALA A 176 -7.03 -6.32 -8.09
N GLU A 177 -6.81 -5.27 -7.29
CA GLU A 177 -5.46 -4.76 -6.99
C GLU A 177 -4.59 -5.80 -6.25
N ILE A 178 -5.17 -6.49 -5.26
CA ILE A 178 -4.46 -7.56 -4.52
C ILE A 178 -4.06 -8.68 -5.47
N LEU A 179 -4.98 -9.18 -6.30
CA LEU A 179 -4.71 -10.25 -7.25
C LEU A 179 -3.65 -9.86 -8.29
N ALA A 180 -3.71 -8.63 -8.81
CA ALA A 180 -2.70 -8.13 -9.75
C ALA A 180 -1.31 -8.05 -9.12
N ARG A 181 -1.24 -7.64 -7.85
CA ARG A 181 0.02 -7.59 -7.09
C ARG A 181 0.59 -8.98 -6.83
N GLU A 182 -0.24 -9.93 -6.42
CA GLU A 182 0.18 -11.33 -6.21
C GLU A 182 0.73 -11.96 -7.49
N GLU A 183 0.03 -11.77 -8.61
CA GLU A 183 0.48 -12.30 -9.91
C GLU A 183 1.79 -11.63 -10.37
N GLY A 184 1.94 -10.31 -10.17
CA GLY A 184 3.19 -9.61 -10.45
C GLY A 184 4.38 -10.15 -9.65
N LEU A 185 4.19 -10.42 -8.35
CA LEU A 185 5.21 -11.03 -7.50
C LEU A 185 5.54 -12.46 -7.95
N ARG A 186 4.53 -13.26 -8.33
CA ARG A 186 4.71 -14.61 -8.82
C ARG A 186 5.53 -14.65 -10.11
N LEU A 187 5.20 -13.80 -11.08
CA LEU A 187 5.93 -13.71 -12.34
C LEU A 187 7.37 -13.22 -12.14
N GLY A 188 7.58 -12.25 -11.25
CA GLY A 188 8.91 -11.78 -10.88
C GLY A 188 9.76 -12.87 -10.26
N ALA A 189 9.20 -13.68 -9.34
CA ALA A 189 9.90 -14.81 -8.73
C ALA A 189 10.28 -15.90 -9.74
N LEU A 190 9.38 -16.22 -10.68
CA LEU A 190 9.67 -17.17 -11.76
C LEU A 190 10.81 -16.67 -12.65
N SER A 191 10.74 -15.41 -13.10
CA SER A 191 11.79 -14.81 -13.94
C SER A 191 13.16 -14.81 -13.25
N LEU A 192 13.19 -14.54 -11.94
CA LEU A 192 14.42 -14.60 -11.15
C LEU A 192 14.97 -16.03 -11.05
N THR A 193 14.09 -17.02 -10.84
CA THR A 193 14.48 -18.43 -10.79
C THR A 193 15.09 -18.89 -12.11
N ASP A 194 14.47 -18.53 -13.23
CA ASP A 194 14.96 -18.87 -14.57
C ASP A 194 16.34 -18.22 -14.84
N ALA A 195 16.50 -16.96 -14.46
CA ALA A 195 17.79 -16.26 -14.60
C ALA A 195 18.91 -16.90 -13.76
N LEU A 196 18.60 -17.31 -12.52
CA LEU A 196 19.55 -18.00 -11.63
C LEU A 196 19.94 -19.36 -12.19
N GLU A 197 19.01 -20.14 -12.70
CA GLU A 197 19.30 -21.45 -13.26
C GLU A 197 20.12 -21.34 -14.55
N ALA A 198 19.84 -20.37 -15.41
CA ALA A 198 20.63 -20.07 -16.61
C ALA A 198 22.07 -19.70 -16.25
N GLU A 199 22.27 -18.86 -15.23
CA GLU A 199 23.60 -18.45 -14.74
C GLU A 199 24.35 -19.63 -14.12
N ARG A 200 23.66 -20.45 -13.32
CA ARG A 200 24.23 -21.66 -12.74
C ARG A 200 24.71 -22.65 -13.82
N GLN A 201 23.94 -22.83 -14.88
CA GLN A 201 24.32 -23.69 -16.00
C GLN A 201 25.52 -23.11 -16.75
N ARG A 202 25.57 -21.79 -17.00
CA ARG A 202 26.69 -21.12 -17.63
C ARG A 202 27.98 -21.30 -16.84
N ILE A 203 27.95 -21.01 -15.53
CA ILE A 203 29.12 -21.20 -14.65
C ILE A 203 29.55 -22.68 -14.62
N GLY A 204 28.58 -23.61 -14.60
CA GLY A 204 28.84 -25.03 -14.63
C GLY A 204 29.57 -25.50 -15.92
N MET A 205 29.18 -24.99 -17.07
CA MET A 205 29.84 -25.28 -18.35
C MET A 205 31.27 -24.70 -18.38
N ASP A 206 31.44 -23.45 -18.01
CA ASP A 206 32.75 -22.78 -17.99
C ASP A 206 33.75 -23.50 -17.05
N LEU A 207 33.28 -23.94 -15.88
CA LEU A 207 34.06 -24.75 -14.94
C LEU A 207 34.42 -26.12 -15.50
N HIS A 208 33.45 -26.80 -16.14
CA HIS A 208 33.68 -28.16 -16.65
C HIS A 208 34.66 -28.16 -17.83
N ASP A 209 34.44 -27.29 -18.81
CA ASP A 209 35.16 -27.37 -20.08
C ASP A 209 36.63 -26.96 -19.95
N GLN A 210 36.93 -25.95 -19.17
CA GLN A 210 38.27 -25.40 -19.04
C GLN A 210 39.04 -26.03 -17.88
N THR A 211 38.43 -26.12 -16.69
CA THR A 211 39.12 -26.55 -15.48
C THR A 211 39.35 -28.05 -15.44
N LEU A 212 38.36 -28.86 -15.83
CA LEU A 212 38.47 -30.30 -15.83
C LEU A 212 39.51 -30.82 -16.86
N ALA A 213 39.53 -30.17 -18.05
CA ALA A 213 40.49 -30.47 -19.09
C ALA A 213 41.94 -30.21 -18.63
N ASP A 214 42.16 -29.04 -17.99
CA ASP A 214 43.47 -28.65 -17.49
C ASP A 214 43.95 -29.55 -16.31
N LEU A 215 43.06 -29.86 -15.36
CA LEU A 215 43.34 -30.80 -14.27
C LEU A 215 43.68 -32.18 -14.80
N THR A 216 42.97 -32.68 -15.78
CA THR A 216 43.22 -33.99 -16.39
C THR A 216 44.59 -34.02 -17.09
N ARG A 217 44.97 -32.91 -17.74
CA ARG A 217 46.30 -32.77 -18.37
C ARG A 217 47.39 -32.76 -17.35
N ILE A 218 47.28 -31.97 -16.29
CA ILE A 218 48.26 -31.90 -15.17
C ILE A 218 48.41 -33.25 -14.51
N ALA A 219 47.28 -33.94 -14.19
CA ALA A 219 47.29 -35.25 -13.56
C ALA A 219 48.00 -36.32 -14.42
N ARG A 220 47.83 -36.26 -15.76
CA ARG A 220 48.52 -37.18 -16.69
C ARG A 220 50.02 -36.92 -16.80
N ASP A 221 50.44 -35.65 -16.71
CA ASP A 221 51.82 -35.24 -16.84
C ASP A 221 52.61 -35.40 -15.55
N LEU A 222 51.93 -35.58 -14.41
CA LEU A 222 52.51 -35.80 -13.10
C LEU A 222 52.98 -37.27 -12.97
N ARG A 223 54.29 -37.54 -13.18
CA ARG A 223 54.90 -38.87 -13.12
C ARG A 223 56.16 -38.86 -12.23
N PRO A 224 56.54 -40.00 -11.60
CA PRO A 224 57.79 -40.10 -10.87
C PRO A 224 58.99 -39.87 -11.80
N GLY A 225 60.00 -39.07 -11.37
CA GLY A 225 61.23 -38.84 -12.13
C GLY A 225 61.19 -37.70 -13.12
N LEU A 226 60.33 -36.71 -12.90
CA LEU A 226 60.27 -35.47 -13.72
C LEU A 226 61.61 -34.73 -13.71
N SER A 227 62.06 -34.27 -14.87
CA SER A 227 63.14 -33.32 -14.97
C SER A 227 62.73 -31.93 -14.42
N GLU A 228 63.69 -31.11 -14.02
CA GLU A 228 63.45 -29.77 -13.52
C GLU A 228 62.65 -28.90 -14.55
N ALA A 229 62.93 -29.01 -15.81
CA ALA A 229 62.18 -28.35 -16.88
C ALA A 229 60.72 -28.82 -16.96
N GLN A 230 60.42 -30.09 -16.68
CA GLN A 230 59.05 -30.62 -16.65
C GLN A 230 58.33 -30.18 -15.42
N TYR A 231 58.97 -30.10 -14.25
CA TYR A 231 58.42 -29.58 -13.02
C TYR A 231 58.03 -28.11 -13.17
N LEU A 232 58.88 -27.26 -13.73
CA LEU A 232 58.60 -25.85 -14.00
C LEU A 232 57.41 -25.66 -14.96
N ARG A 233 57.26 -26.52 -15.97
CA ARG A 233 56.11 -26.50 -16.85
C ARG A 233 54.81 -26.84 -16.12
N LEU A 234 54.80 -27.85 -15.29
CA LEU A 234 53.67 -28.25 -14.49
C LEU A 234 53.26 -27.13 -13.50
N GLN A 235 54.23 -26.51 -12.87
CA GLN A 235 54.01 -25.38 -11.97
C GLN A 235 53.34 -24.21 -12.72
N GLN A 236 53.80 -23.88 -13.95
CA GLN A 236 53.19 -22.85 -14.78
C GLN A 236 51.76 -23.22 -15.21
N GLN A 237 51.50 -24.49 -15.55
CA GLN A 237 50.16 -24.96 -15.88
C GLN A 237 49.19 -24.83 -14.71
N VAL A 238 49.61 -25.16 -13.49
CA VAL A 238 48.82 -24.97 -12.26
C VAL A 238 48.51 -23.48 -12.03
N GLN A 239 49.53 -22.61 -12.19
CA GLN A 239 49.32 -21.16 -12.07
C GLN A 239 48.35 -20.62 -13.07
N ASN A 240 48.43 -21.03 -14.34
CA ASN A 240 47.53 -20.64 -15.39
C ASN A 240 46.07 -21.09 -15.11
N MET A 241 45.91 -22.33 -14.58
CA MET A 241 44.60 -22.85 -14.19
C MET A 241 44.01 -22.07 -13.02
N ILE A 242 44.81 -21.73 -12.00
CA ILE A 242 44.36 -20.88 -10.88
C ILE A 242 43.90 -19.52 -11.38
N GLN A 243 44.64 -18.93 -12.37
CA GLN A 243 44.23 -17.67 -12.95
C GLN A 243 42.94 -17.82 -13.76
N GLY A 244 42.77 -18.87 -14.57
CA GLY A 244 41.55 -19.15 -15.29
C GLY A 244 40.32 -19.33 -14.38
N LEU A 245 40.49 -20.00 -13.23
CA LEU A 245 39.45 -20.11 -12.21
C LEU A 245 39.05 -18.74 -11.62
N ARG A 246 40.05 -17.89 -11.36
CA ARG A 246 39.81 -16.52 -10.90
C ARG A 246 39.01 -15.72 -11.95
N ASP A 247 39.40 -15.85 -13.21
CA ASP A 247 38.71 -15.16 -14.32
C ASP A 247 37.24 -15.58 -14.45
N ILE A 248 36.94 -16.91 -14.27
CA ILE A 248 35.55 -17.41 -14.25
C ILE A 248 34.77 -16.82 -13.06
N ILE A 249 35.37 -16.82 -11.88
CA ILE A 249 34.77 -16.22 -10.68
C ILE A 249 34.50 -14.72 -10.91
N ASP A 250 35.48 -14.01 -11.44
CA ASP A 250 35.41 -12.57 -11.74
C ASP A 250 34.35 -12.23 -12.80
N THR A 251 34.16 -13.10 -13.79
CA THR A 251 33.13 -12.94 -14.82
C THR A 251 31.71 -13.18 -14.28
N SER A 252 31.57 -13.97 -13.21
CA SER A 252 30.28 -14.23 -12.57
C SER A 252 29.83 -13.11 -11.61
N ILE A 253 30.73 -12.20 -11.20
CA ILE A 253 30.45 -11.09 -10.28
C ILE A 253 29.40 -10.11 -10.83
N PRO A 254 29.45 -9.67 -12.11
CA PRO A 254 28.45 -8.75 -12.65
C PRO A 254 27.02 -9.29 -12.49
N SER A 255 26.82 -10.57 -12.78
CA SER A 255 25.50 -11.22 -12.67
C SER A 255 24.94 -11.21 -11.23
N ILE A 256 25.78 -11.39 -10.24
CA ILE A 256 25.37 -11.33 -8.80
C ILE A 256 24.99 -9.88 -8.42
N LEU A 257 25.79 -8.90 -8.84
CA LEU A 257 25.54 -7.49 -8.60
C LEU A 257 24.24 -7.01 -9.26
N ASP A 258 23.96 -7.48 -10.47
CA ASP A 258 22.76 -7.08 -11.22
C ASP A 258 21.49 -7.75 -10.70
N LEU A 259 21.57 -9.02 -10.28
CA LEU A 259 20.42 -9.77 -9.81
C LEU A 259 20.04 -9.46 -8.35
N PHE A 260 21.02 -9.21 -7.49
CA PHE A 260 20.81 -9.15 -6.03
C PHE A 260 21.26 -7.83 -5.39
N GLY A 261 21.94 -6.95 -6.14
CA GLY A 261 22.48 -5.71 -5.63
C GLY A 261 23.79 -5.85 -4.86
N PHE A 262 24.40 -4.69 -4.58
CA PHE A 262 25.73 -4.58 -3.99
C PHE A 262 25.80 -5.13 -2.54
N HIS A 263 24.79 -4.81 -1.73
CA HIS A 263 24.73 -5.30 -0.35
C HIS A 263 24.80 -6.82 -0.28
N HIS A 264 23.98 -7.52 -1.06
CA HIS A 264 23.91 -8.97 -1.09
C HIS A 264 25.20 -9.60 -1.63
N ALA A 265 25.78 -8.99 -2.66
CA ALA A 265 27.04 -9.46 -3.22
C ALA A 265 28.19 -9.38 -2.20
N VAL A 266 28.30 -8.29 -1.44
CA VAL A 266 29.28 -8.10 -0.35
C VAL A 266 29.04 -9.09 0.78
N GLN A 267 27.77 -9.28 1.18
CA GLN A 267 27.41 -10.25 2.22
C GLN A 267 27.83 -11.66 1.83
N THR A 268 27.48 -12.09 0.61
CA THR A 268 27.84 -13.42 0.09
C THR A 268 29.35 -13.61 0.03
N HIS A 269 30.10 -12.57 -0.35
CA HIS A 269 31.57 -12.63 -0.37
C HIS A 269 32.16 -12.78 1.03
N LEU A 270 31.66 -12.00 2.01
CA LEU A 270 32.06 -12.13 3.42
C LEU A 270 31.74 -13.49 3.99
N GLU A 271 30.56 -14.05 3.77
CA GLU A 271 30.19 -15.40 4.20
C GLU A 271 31.19 -16.46 3.71
N ARG A 272 31.60 -16.36 2.44
CA ARG A 272 32.59 -17.25 1.85
C ARG A 272 33.99 -17.04 2.44
N ALA A 273 34.43 -15.79 2.56
CA ALA A 273 35.74 -15.45 3.07
C ALA A 273 35.94 -15.90 4.52
N VAL A 274 34.90 -15.77 5.34
CA VAL A 274 34.90 -16.13 6.76
C VAL A 274 34.61 -17.63 7.00
N SER A 275 34.05 -18.37 6.05
CA SER A 275 33.66 -19.78 6.20
C SER A 275 34.85 -20.72 6.51
N TYR A 276 36.07 -20.29 6.29
CA TYR A 276 37.28 -21.02 6.62
C TYR A 276 37.72 -20.89 8.10
N ASP A 277 37.17 -19.89 8.82
CA ASP A 277 37.41 -19.67 10.25
C ASP A 277 36.10 -19.53 11.01
N SER A 278 35.70 -20.59 11.68
CA SER A 278 34.41 -20.67 12.42
C SER A 278 34.32 -19.71 13.62
N ALA A 279 35.39 -19.02 14.00
CA ALA A 279 35.42 -18.06 15.11
C ALA A 279 35.21 -16.61 14.63
N MET A 280 35.42 -16.34 13.35
CA MET A 280 35.30 -14.98 12.79
C MET A 280 33.85 -14.62 12.53
N ARG A 281 33.43 -13.41 12.94
CA ARG A 281 32.11 -12.83 12.67
C ARG A 281 32.22 -11.72 11.64
N PHE A 282 31.12 -11.47 10.95
CA PHE A 282 31.05 -10.36 10.01
C PHE A 282 29.73 -9.57 10.16
N LYS A 283 29.74 -8.32 9.69
CA LYS A 283 28.57 -7.45 9.61
C LYS A 283 28.62 -6.62 8.34
N VAL A 284 27.51 -6.56 7.61
CA VAL A 284 27.29 -5.60 6.53
C VAL A 284 26.17 -4.64 6.95
N ASP A 285 26.40 -3.35 6.81
CA ASP A 285 25.46 -2.29 7.20
C ASP A 285 25.38 -1.27 6.08
N ASP A 286 24.27 -1.29 5.33
CA ASP A 286 23.99 -0.31 4.28
C ASP A 286 22.98 0.71 4.79
N GLN A 287 23.43 1.95 5.00
CA GLN A 287 22.63 3.07 5.47
C GLN A 287 22.18 3.98 4.32
N THR A 288 22.22 3.48 3.07
CA THR A 288 21.95 4.28 1.87
C THR A 288 20.73 3.84 1.09
N ASP A 289 19.98 2.82 1.59
CA ASP A 289 18.85 2.19 0.88
C ASP A 289 19.22 1.75 -0.55
N GLY A 290 20.44 1.19 -0.72
CA GLY A 290 20.90 0.69 -2.02
C GLY A 290 21.33 1.79 -3.00
N ALA A 291 21.73 2.99 -2.54
CA ALA A 291 22.17 4.06 -3.42
C ALA A 291 23.37 3.68 -4.32
N ILE A 292 24.18 2.69 -3.92
CA ILE A 292 25.25 2.11 -4.74
C ILE A 292 24.71 1.42 -5.99
N ASP A 293 23.54 0.81 -5.92
CA ASP A 293 22.94 0.08 -7.04
C ASP A 293 22.44 1.02 -8.16
N LEU A 294 22.35 2.30 -7.88
CA LEU A 294 22.04 3.35 -8.86
C LEU A 294 23.26 3.83 -9.65
N LEU A 295 24.47 3.44 -9.26
CA LEU A 295 25.70 3.77 -9.99
C LEU A 295 25.78 3.02 -11.33
N PRO A 296 26.51 3.56 -12.32
CA PRO A 296 26.81 2.82 -13.56
C PRO A 296 27.43 1.46 -13.28
N GLU A 297 27.07 0.45 -14.06
CA GLU A 297 27.52 -0.96 -13.90
C GLU A 297 29.03 -1.08 -13.74
N THR A 298 29.80 -0.43 -14.60
CA THR A 298 31.27 -0.42 -14.55
C THR A 298 31.82 0.12 -13.22
N THR A 299 31.17 1.13 -12.66
CA THR A 299 31.55 1.71 -11.36
C THR A 299 31.19 0.76 -10.23
N ARG A 300 30.00 0.15 -10.25
CA ARG A 300 29.60 -0.86 -9.25
C ARG A 300 30.57 -2.04 -9.20
N ILE A 301 30.94 -2.56 -10.37
CA ILE A 301 31.91 -3.68 -10.50
C ILE A 301 33.26 -3.27 -9.92
N ALA A 302 33.79 -2.09 -10.27
CA ALA A 302 35.07 -1.60 -9.79
C ALA A 302 35.07 -1.41 -8.26
N VAL A 303 34.01 -0.81 -7.71
CA VAL A 303 33.84 -0.61 -6.28
C VAL A 303 33.72 -1.95 -5.53
N PHE A 304 32.97 -2.90 -6.12
CA PHE A 304 32.86 -4.24 -5.52
C PHE A 304 34.19 -4.97 -5.47
N ARG A 305 35.00 -4.91 -6.53
CA ARG A 305 36.35 -5.50 -6.56
C ARG A 305 37.27 -4.90 -5.50
N ILE A 306 37.27 -3.58 -5.34
CA ILE A 306 38.01 -2.91 -4.28
C ILE A 306 37.56 -3.40 -2.89
N CYS A 307 36.23 -3.52 -2.70
CA CYS A 307 35.66 -4.01 -1.46
C CYS A 307 36.07 -5.48 -1.20
N GLN A 308 36.06 -6.35 -2.21
CA GLN A 308 36.51 -7.74 -2.11
C GLN A 308 37.97 -7.84 -1.67
N GLU A 309 38.87 -7.07 -2.30
CA GLU A 309 40.27 -7.05 -1.97
C GLU A 309 40.51 -6.59 -0.53
N ALA A 310 39.81 -5.53 -0.10
CA ALA A 310 39.89 -5.05 1.27
C ALA A 310 39.40 -6.09 2.29
N ILE A 311 38.30 -6.82 1.97
CA ILE A 311 37.78 -7.90 2.81
C ILE A 311 38.78 -9.06 2.88
N ASN A 312 39.31 -9.49 1.74
CA ASN A 312 40.31 -10.57 1.69
C ASN A 312 41.54 -10.21 2.52
N ASN A 313 42.02 -8.98 2.42
CA ASN A 313 43.15 -8.51 3.22
C ASN A 313 42.86 -8.51 4.73
N ALA A 314 41.62 -8.06 5.10
CA ALA A 314 41.20 -8.11 6.50
C ALA A 314 41.11 -9.54 7.03
N VAL A 315 40.55 -10.47 6.24
CA VAL A 315 40.42 -11.87 6.67
C VAL A 315 41.76 -12.60 6.74
N LEU A 316 42.65 -12.37 5.77
CA LEU A 316 43.90 -13.14 5.64
C LEU A 316 45.07 -12.61 6.52
N HIS A 317 45.11 -11.29 6.78
CA HIS A 317 46.27 -10.61 7.32
C HIS A 317 46.07 -9.92 8.67
N SER A 318 44.83 -9.81 9.18
CA SER A 318 44.55 -9.01 10.38
C SER A 318 44.47 -9.86 11.68
N ASN A 319 44.33 -11.17 11.61
CA ASN A 319 43.95 -12.01 12.76
C ASN A 319 42.73 -11.49 13.52
N ALA A 320 41.78 -10.92 12.79
CA ALA A 320 40.59 -10.33 13.37
C ALA A 320 39.56 -11.37 13.79
N SER A 321 38.74 -11.06 14.77
CA SER A 321 37.55 -11.83 15.13
C SER A 321 36.26 -11.25 14.59
N LEU A 322 36.33 -10.04 13.99
CA LEU A 322 35.20 -9.32 13.38
C LEU A 322 35.68 -8.51 12.19
N VAL A 323 35.00 -8.69 11.06
CA VAL A 323 35.12 -7.84 9.86
C VAL A 323 33.78 -7.16 9.61
N SER A 324 33.78 -5.86 9.34
CA SER A 324 32.57 -5.08 9.08
C SER A 324 32.69 -4.23 7.82
N VAL A 325 31.61 -4.17 7.05
CA VAL A 325 31.47 -3.28 5.91
C VAL A 325 30.32 -2.32 6.19
N LEU A 326 30.63 -1.04 6.16
CA LEU A 326 29.66 0.05 6.37
C LEU A 326 29.57 0.89 5.10
N ILE A 327 28.36 1.07 4.60
CA ILE A 327 28.04 1.89 3.44
C ILE A 327 27.26 3.10 3.92
N THR A 328 27.73 4.30 3.63
CA THR A 328 27.12 5.56 4.05
C THR A 328 27.09 6.55 2.91
N LYS A 329 26.14 7.49 3.00
CA LYS A 329 26.00 8.61 2.07
C LYS A 329 26.10 9.91 2.86
N SER A 330 27.03 10.81 2.46
CA SER A 330 27.17 12.13 3.09
C SER A 330 26.10 13.09 2.58
N PRO A 331 25.83 14.21 3.29
CA PRO A 331 24.94 15.27 2.81
C PRO A 331 25.31 15.85 1.43
N ASP A 332 26.58 15.76 1.06
CA ASP A 332 27.11 16.21 -0.24
C ASP A 332 26.99 15.14 -1.34
N ASP A 333 26.13 14.17 -1.16
CA ASP A 333 25.85 13.08 -2.11
C ASP A 333 27.04 12.12 -2.36
N CYS A 334 28.07 12.16 -1.51
CA CYS A 334 29.23 11.29 -1.62
C CYS A 334 28.96 9.93 -0.94
N LEU A 335 29.09 8.84 -1.70
CA LEU A 335 29.00 7.47 -1.17
C LEU A 335 30.36 7.05 -0.61
N THR A 336 30.35 6.51 0.60
CA THR A 336 31.55 6.02 1.29
C THR A 336 31.32 4.56 1.69
N ILE A 337 32.27 3.69 1.29
CA ILE A 337 32.34 2.30 1.76
C ILE A 337 33.54 2.19 2.67
N ARG A 338 33.30 1.68 3.87
CA ARG A 338 34.35 1.43 4.85
C ARG A 338 34.39 -0.04 5.19
N VAL A 339 35.54 -0.69 4.91
CA VAL A 339 35.84 -2.03 5.40
C VAL A 339 36.72 -1.86 6.64
N SER A 340 36.36 -2.49 7.74
CA SER A 340 37.05 -2.39 9.03
C SER A 340 37.15 -3.78 9.68
N ASP A 341 38.25 -4.05 10.32
CA ASP A 341 38.46 -5.23 11.14
C ASP A 341 38.93 -4.83 12.56
N ASN A 342 38.82 -5.75 13.50
CA ASN A 342 39.28 -5.52 14.88
C ASN A 342 40.62 -6.23 15.20
N GLY A 343 41.36 -6.63 14.18
CA GLY A 343 42.64 -7.31 14.32
C GLY A 343 43.86 -6.38 14.32
N ASN A 344 45.03 -6.99 14.34
CA ASN A 344 46.30 -6.29 14.22
C ASN A 344 46.97 -6.69 12.92
N PHE A 345 47.16 -5.72 12.02
CA PHE A 345 47.92 -5.98 10.78
C PHE A 345 49.37 -6.37 11.12
N GLN A 346 49.76 -7.56 10.68
CA GLN A 346 51.18 -7.95 10.66
C GLN A 346 51.64 -7.88 9.20
N PRO A 347 52.61 -7.00 8.89
CA PRO A 347 53.10 -6.83 7.53
C PRO A 347 53.87 -8.05 7.01
#